data_8c6a3df3df975720c3c5fcdc8f4cb140
#
_entry.id   8c6a3df3df975720c3c5fcdc8f4cb140
#
_cell.length_a   1.000
_cell.length_b   1.000
_cell.length_c   1.000
_cell.angle_alpha   90.00
_cell.angle_beta   90.00
_cell.angle_gamma   90.00
#
_symmetry.space_group_name_H-M   'P 1'
#
loop_
_entity.id
_entity.type
_entity.pdbx_description
1 polymer ?
#
loop_
_entity_poly.entity_id
_entity_poly.type
_entity_poly.pdbx_seq_one_letter_code
_entity_poly.pdbx_strand_id
1 'polypeptide(L)'
;NSLWGDKSIGNRYHNDLVEVVVDNGVVRDIRIGQEAVNIPENGYIIAGRGSRAVPLQQLTVGQRVRLNIQTTPNVDKIKFAIGGGSIILKNGEISLTDINSKGANPRTGIGINRNNTEMILVTIDGRDSSFKGVSQEVFGAIMKELGAYNALNLDGGGSTTMAIKPIGEDKAKVVNKPSEGSQRLVVNGVGVVSNAPKGQLSYLKISTDDNKMFVNTSRNIVVKGYDENHNPIKLNNSSFKFSVEGVKGSFESNKFKPTTPGKANIIVDYNGIKGNLELTVLDAIKDITTNRDDFNI
;
A
#
# COMPACT_ATOMS: atom_id res chain seq x y z
N ASN A 1 -2.51 10.32 -18.26
CA ASN A 1 -2.43 11.53 -17.43
C ASN A 1 -1.00 12.03 -17.46
N SER A 2 -0.79 13.27 -17.90
CA SER A 2 0.54 13.88 -17.80
C SER A 2 0.86 14.19 -16.34
N LEU A 3 2.14 14.17 -15.97
CA LEU A 3 2.63 14.65 -14.67
C LEU A 3 2.23 16.12 -14.39
N TRP A 4 1.70 16.80 -15.39
CA TRP A 4 1.36 18.21 -15.43
C TRP A 4 -0.15 18.44 -15.46
N GLY A 5 -0.95 17.42 -15.21
CA GLY A 5 -2.40 17.48 -15.32
C GLY A 5 -2.87 17.53 -16.78
N ASP A 6 -3.64 18.53 -17.11
CA ASP A 6 -4.30 18.74 -18.40
C ASP A 6 -3.54 19.70 -19.35
N LYS A 7 -2.28 20.05 -19.01
CA LYS A 7 -1.44 20.98 -19.78
C LYS A 7 -0.26 20.30 -20.47
N SER A 8 0.24 20.92 -21.54
CA SER A 8 1.48 20.54 -22.23
C SER A 8 2.73 20.86 -21.39
N ILE A 9 3.89 20.42 -21.87
CA ILE A 9 5.20 20.72 -21.23
C ILE A 9 5.53 22.20 -21.33
N GLY A 10 5.31 22.80 -22.51
CA GLY A 10 5.68 24.18 -22.81
C GLY A 10 7.18 24.43 -22.74
N ASN A 11 7.56 25.68 -22.56
CA ASN A 11 8.97 26.11 -22.47
C ASN A 11 9.61 25.93 -21.08
N ARG A 12 8.95 25.25 -20.17
CA ARG A 12 9.38 25.10 -18.76
C ARG A 12 10.81 24.58 -18.61
N TYR A 13 11.23 23.70 -19.50
CA TYR A 13 12.57 23.08 -19.44
C TYR A 13 13.42 23.36 -20.67
N HIS A 14 12.78 23.68 -21.82
CA HIS A 14 13.44 23.77 -23.11
C HIS A 14 12.74 24.80 -24.01
N ASN A 15 13.45 25.88 -24.34
CA ASN A 15 12.94 26.94 -25.23
C ASN A 15 12.91 26.51 -26.72
N ASP A 16 13.48 25.35 -27.07
CA ASP A 16 13.51 24.78 -28.41
C ASP A 16 12.53 23.59 -28.58
N LEU A 17 11.66 23.36 -27.59
CA LEU A 17 10.65 22.30 -27.68
C LEU A 17 9.60 22.66 -28.72
N VAL A 18 9.35 21.75 -29.65
CA VAL A 18 8.25 21.83 -30.61
C VAL A 18 7.07 21.03 -30.08
N GLU A 19 5.93 21.66 -29.99
CA GLU A 19 4.66 21.03 -29.61
C GLU A 19 3.64 21.17 -30.73
N VAL A 20 3.02 20.07 -31.14
CA VAL A 20 1.91 20.03 -32.10
C VAL A 20 0.65 19.70 -31.36
N VAL A 21 -0.28 20.63 -31.32
CA VAL A 21 -1.59 20.47 -30.72
C VAL A 21 -2.52 19.83 -31.74
N VAL A 22 -3.07 18.67 -31.42
CA VAL A 22 -4.01 17.92 -32.28
C VAL A 22 -5.34 17.80 -31.56
N ASP A 23 -6.40 18.17 -32.21
CA ASP A 23 -7.77 18.02 -31.75
C ASP A 23 -8.62 17.35 -32.80
N ASN A 24 -9.36 16.28 -32.44
CA ASN A 24 -10.15 15.47 -33.35
C ASN A 24 -9.37 14.99 -34.59
N GLY A 25 -8.08 14.67 -34.40
CA GLY A 25 -7.19 14.20 -35.48
C GLY A 25 -6.75 15.28 -36.46
N VAL A 26 -6.92 16.57 -36.14
CA VAL A 26 -6.51 17.71 -36.94
C VAL A 26 -5.51 18.58 -36.17
N VAL A 27 -4.41 18.95 -36.83
CA VAL A 27 -3.43 19.89 -36.25
C VAL A 27 -4.09 21.25 -36.09
N ARG A 28 -4.11 21.76 -34.85
CA ARG A 28 -4.69 23.06 -34.49
C ARG A 28 -3.64 24.14 -34.29
N ASP A 29 -2.47 23.74 -33.78
CA ASP A 29 -1.39 24.68 -33.53
C ASP A 29 -0.03 23.97 -33.57
N ILE A 30 1.02 24.69 -33.95
CA ILE A 30 2.40 24.23 -33.96
C ILE A 30 3.22 25.29 -33.19
N ARG A 31 3.75 24.91 -32.08
CA ARG A 31 4.30 25.79 -31.05
C ARG A 31 5.80 25.50 -30.86
N ILE A 32 6.62 26.51 -30.76
CA ILE A 32 8.06 26.37 -30.54
C ILE A 32 8.44 27.24 -29.33
N GLY A 33 8.94 26.65 -28.26
CA GLY A 33 9.42 27.37 -27.10
C GLY A 33 8.38 28.27 -26.42
N GLN A 34 7.11 27.94 -26.54
CA GLN A 34 6.00 28.72 -25.96
C GLN A 34 5.57 28.17 -24.61
N GLU A 35 4.78 28.91 -23.85
CA GLU A 35 4.22 28.50 -22.59
C GLU A 35 3.28 27.31 -22.74
N ALA A 36 3.08 26.54 -21.66
CA ALA A 36 2.20 25.37 -21.65
C ALA A 36 0.75 25.74 -21.97
N VAL A 37 0.08 24.89 -22.76
CA VAL A 37 -1.33 25.02 -23.12
C VAL A 37 -2.12 23.81 -22.65
N ASN A 38 -3.45 23.95 -22.54
CA ASN A 38 -4.33 22.85 -22.22
C ASN A 38 -4.31 21.80 -23.32
N ILE A 39 -4.32 20.53 -22.94
CA ILE A 39 -4.47 19.41 -23.88
C ILE A 39 -5.94 19.38 -24.30
N PRO A 40 -6.25 19.32 -25.62
CA PRO A 40 -7.64 19.23 -26.07
C PRO A 40 -8.34 17.99 -25.50
N GLU A 41 -9.62 18.14 -25.15
CA GLU A 41 -10.42 17.06 -24.57
C GLU A 41 -10.46 15.81 -25.48
N ASN A 42 -10.62 16.04 -26.80
CA ASN A 42 -10.64 14.97 -27.82
C ASN A 42 -9.35 14.94 -28.64
N GLY A 43 -8.22 15.17 -27.97
CA GLY A 43 -6.96 15.33 -28.68
C GLY A 43 -5.74 14.97 -27.85
N TYR A 44 -4.61 15.38 -28.36
CA TYR A 44 -3.30 15.14 -27.75
C TYR A 44 -2.29 16.20 -28.20
N ILE A 45 -1.17 16.28 -27.52
CA ILE A 45 -0.04 17.12 -27.91
C ILE A 45 1.16 16.23 -28.15
N ILE A 46 1.78 16.34 -29.34
CA ILE A 46 3.03 15.66 -29.67
C ILE A 46 4.17 16.67 -29.43
N ALA A 47 5.12 16.29 -28.58
CA ALA A 47 6.27 17.11 -28.29
C ALA A 47 7.56 16.48 -28.80
N GLY A 48 8.43 17.24 -29.38
CA GLY A 48 9.72 16.80 -29.90
C GLY A 48 10.79 17.87 -29.80
N ARG A 49 12.07 17.41 -29.66
CA ARG A 49 13.24 18.28 -29.57
C ARG A 49 14.40 17.76 -30.42
N GLY A 50 15.26 18.64 -30.88
CA GLY A 50 16.41 18.27 -31.74
C GLY A 50 15.95 17.59 -33.02
N SER A 51 16.55 16.48 -33.40
CA SER A 51 16.17 15.74 -34.61
C SER A 51 14.73 15.24 -34.63
N ARG A 52 14.11 15.04 -33.44
CA ARG A 52 12.71 14.65 -33.32
C ARG A 52 11.71 15.80 -33.49
N ALA A 53 12.16 17.05 -33.43
CA ALA A 53 11.35 18.21 -33.74
C ALA A 53 11.16 18.41 -35.25
N VAL A 54 12.14 18.00 -36.06
CA VAL A 54 12.13 18.23 -37.52
C VAL A 54 10.86 17.74 -38.19
N PRO A 55 10.41 16.47 -37.99
CA PRO A 55 9.17 16.01 -38.64
C PRO A 55 7.92 16.73 -38.10
N LEU A 56 7.94 17.22 -36.88
CA LEU A 56 6.82 17.97 -36.31
C LEU A 56 6.68 19.36 -36.93
N GLN A 57 7.79 20.00 -37.25
CA GLN A 57 7.83 21.32 -37.89
C GLN A 57 7.38 21.28 -39.36
N GLN A 58 7.35 20.09 -39.97
CA GLN A 58 6.85 19.91 -41.36
C GLN A 58 5.34 19.79 -41.44
N LEU A 59 4.66 19.60 -40.29
CA LEU A 59 3.20 19.59 -40.26
C LEU A 59 2.64 20.99 -40.49
N THR A 60 1.38 21.06 -40.93
CA THR A 60 0.66 22.32 -41.15
C THR A 60 -0.65 22.34 -40.37
N VAL A 61 -1.04 23.52 -39.91
CA VAL A 61 -2.35 23.69 -39.26
C VAL A 61 -3.46 23.33 -40.25
N GLY A 62 -4.44 22.57 -39.77
CA GLY A 62 -5.51 22.01 -40.60
C GLY A 62 -5.20 20.61 -41.18
N GLN A 63 -3.95 20.16 -41.15
CA GLN A 63 -3.56 18.84 -41.61
C GLN A 63 -4.20 17.75 -40.73
N ARG A 64 -4.72 16.68 -41.38
CA ARG A 64 -5.15 15.49 -40.66
C ARG A 64 -3.96 14.62 -40.30
N VAL A 65 -3.88 14.21 -39.05
CA VAL A 65 -2.83 13.33 -38.50
C VAL A 65 -3.48 12.17 -37.75
N ARG A 66 -2.83 11.00 -37.80
CA ARG A 66 -3.22 9.83 -37.04
C ARG A 66 -2.06 9.38 -36.19
N LEU A 67 -2.25 9.34 -34.86
CA LEU A 67 -1.30 8.76 -33.96
C LEU A 67 -1.51 7.25 -33.92
N ASN A 68 -0.48 6.49 -34.29
CA ASN A 68 -0.44 5.04 -34.14
C ASN A 68 0.61 4.67 -33.12
N ILE A 69 0.19 4.14 -31.98
CA ILE A 69 1.06 3.71 -30.90
C ILE A 69 1.20 2.18 -30.99
N GLN A 70 2.43 1.73 -31.20
CA GLN A 70 2.76 0.31 -31.15
C GLN A 70 3.71 0.05 -29.99
N THR A 71 3.53 -1.07 -29.33
CA THR A 71 4.34 -1.48 -28.18
C THR A 71 4.80 -2.92 -28.34
N THR A 72 5.96 -3.22 -27.77
CA THR A 72 6.47 -4.58 -27.64
C THR A 72 6.72 -4.87 -26.17
N PRO A 73 6.03 -5.84 -25.56
CA PRO A 73 4.91 -6.63 -26.11
C PRO A 73 3.67 -5.79 -26.46
N ASN A 74 2.76 -6.35 -27.27
CA ASN A 74 1.50 -5.69 -27.60
C ASN A 74 0.65 -5.50 -26.35
N VAL A 75 0.34 -4.23 -26.02
CA VAL A 75 -0.40 -3.87 -24.80
C VAL A 75 -1.90 -4.18 -24.86
N ASP A 76 -2.48 -4.43 -26.06
CA ASP A 76 -3.91 -4.71 -26.20
C ASP A 76 -4.38 -5.94 -25.43
N LYS A 77 -3.46 -6.86 -25.12
CA LYS A 77 -3.72 -8.08 -24.35
C LYS A 77 -3.32 -7.97 -22.89
N ILE A 78 -2.74 -6.86 -22.48
CA ILE A 78 -2.22 -6.63 -21.13
C ILE A 78 -3.30 -5.92 -20.32
N LYS A 79 -3.81 -6.59 -19.27
CA LYS A 79 -4.78 -5.97 -18.35
C LYS A 79 -4.13 -5.02 -17.36
N PHE A 80 -2.88 -5.30 -17.00
CA PHE A 80 -2.12 -4.54 -16.01
C PHE A 80 -0.63 -4.62 -16.34
N ALA A 81 0.05 -3.49 -16.27
CA ALA A 81 1.50 -3.41 -16.42
C ALA A 81 2.08 -2.46 -15.37
N ILE A 82 3.26 -2.80 -14.87
CA ILE A 82 4.01 -1.97 -13.94
C ILE A 82 5.44 -1.80 -14.44
N GLY A 83 5.91 -0.57 -14.38
CA GLY A 83 7.30 -0.24 -14.62
C GLY A 83 8.08 -0.13 -13.32
N GLY A 84 9.37 -0.41 -13.36
CA GLY A 84 10.28 -0.26 -12.23
C GLY A 84 11.70 0.05 -12.68
N GLY A 85 12.58 0.29 -11.71
CA GLY A 85 13.96 0.71 -11.97
C GLY A 85 14.89 -0.44 -12.32
N SER A 86 14.64 -1.66 -11.86
CA SER A 86 15.54 -2.79 -12.06
C SER A 86 14.83 -4.12 -11.93
N ILE A 87 15.12 -5.07 -12.82
CA ILE A 87 14.81 -6.48 -12.62
C ILE A 87 15.83 -7.02 -11.63
N ILE A 88 15.40 -7.42 -10.44
CA ILE A 88 16.26 -7.94 -9.37
C ILE A 88 16.25 -9.46 -9.28
N LEU A 89 15.23 -10.10 -9.85
CA LEU A 89 15.16 -11.56 -9.98
C LEU A 89 14.54 -11.92 -11.33
N LYS A 90 15.17 -12.80 -12.07
CA LYS A 90 14.69 -13.28 -13.36
C LYS A 90 14.86 -14.80 -13.45
N ASN A 91 13.76 -15.50 -13.68
CA ASN A 91 13.75 -16.96 -13.78
C ASN A 91 14.36 -17.68 -12.58
N GLY A 92 14.18 -17.11 -11.37
CA GLY A 92 14.71 -17.67 -10.14
C GLY A 92 16.18 -17.30 -9.85
N GLU A 93 16.83 -16.55 -10.72
CA GLU A 93 18.22 -16.11 -10.54
C GLU A 93 18.30 -14.59 -10.31
N ILE A 94 19.21 -14.17 -9.42
CA ILE A 94 19.45 -12.75 -9.17
C ILE A 94 19.93 -12.09 -10.46
N SER A 95 19.24 -11.04 -10.87
CA SER A 95 19.54 -10.29 -12.08
C SER A 95 19.50 -8.80 -11.75
N LEU A 96 20.59 -8.11 -12.01
CA LEU A 96 20.71 -6.68 -11.74
C LEU A 96 20.83 -5.95 -13.08
N THR A 97 19.68 -5.57 -13.64
CA THR A 97 19.62 -4.96 -14.96
C THR A 97 19.61 -3.47 -14.83
N ASP A 98 19.83 -2.62 -14.58
CA ASP A 98 19.81 -1.18 -14.43
C ASP A 98 19.98 -0.74 -12.95
N ILE A 99 21.25 -0.57 -12.59
CA ILE A 99 21.60 -0.32 -11.19
C ILE A 99 21.94 1.16 -11.01
N ASN A 100 20.93 2.01 -11.00
CA ASN A 100 21.11 3.43 -10.69
C ASN A 100 21.18 3.71 -9.18
N SER A 101 20.72 2.80 -8.33
CA SER A 101 20.70 2.95 -6.88
C SER A 101 21.61 1.93 -6.20
N LYS A 102 22.83 2.32 -5.90
CA LYS A 102 23.80 1.52 -5.15
C LYS A 102 23.60 1.62 -3.64
N GLY A 103 24.13 0.63 -2.92
CA GLY A 103 24.16 0.61 -1.45
C GLY A 103 22.83 0.26 -0.78
N ALA A 104 22.87 0.33 0.54
CA ALA A 104 21.74 0.04 1.40
C ALA A 104 20.72 1.20 1.37
N ASN A 105 19.50 0.91 0.99
CA ASN A 105 18.40 1.87 0.91
C ASN A 105 17.07 1.20 1.26
N PRO A 106 16.04 1.97 1.64
CA PRO A 106 14.67 1.48 1.63
C PRO A 106 14.29 0.98 0.23
N ARG A 107 13.60 -0.15 0.14
CA ARG A 107 13.23 -0.79 -1.12
C ARG A 107 11.75 -1.09 -1.18
N THR A 108 11.21 -1.03 -2.39
CA THR A 108 9.87 -1.48 -2.71
C THR A 108 9.98 -2.45 -3.87
N GLY A 109 9.34 -3.61 -3.78
CA GLY A 109 9.42 -4.62 -4.83
C GLY A 109 8.11 -5.35 -5.04
N ILE A 110 7.98 -5.85 -6.27
CA ILE A 110 6.91 -6.74 -6.69
C ILE A 110 7.51 -7.97 -7.33
N GLY A 111 7.03 -9.13 -6.95
CA GLY A 111 7.43 -10.41 -7.53
C GLY A 111 6.26 -11.30 -7.84
N ILE A 112 6.49 -12.29 -8.67
CA ILE A 112 5.57 -13.38 -8.96
C ILE A 112 6.28 -14.71 -8.79
N ASN A 113 5.56 -15.73 -8.31
CA ASN A 113 6.09 -17.08 -8.21
C ASN A 113 6.20 -17.75 -9.59
N ARG A 114 6.83 -18.93 -9.66
CA ARG A 114 7.06 -19.67 -10.93
C ARG A 114 5.77 -19.98 -11.69
N ASN A 115 4.70 -20.26 -10.97
CA ASN A 115 3.42 -20.69 -11.57
C ASN A 115 2.50 -19.51 -11.90
N ASN A 116 2.91 -18.27 -11.64
CA ASN A 116 2.11 -17.04 -11.80
C ASN A 116 0.78 -17.07 -11.02
N THR A 117 0.74 -17.76 -9.89
CA THR A 117 -0.44 -17.88 -9.03
C THR A 117 -0.41 -16.94 -7.82
N GLU A 118 0.77 -16.43 -7.49
CA GLU A 118 1.00 -15.57 -6.33
C GLU A 118 1.78 -14.33 -6.71
N MET A 119 1.32 -13.21 -6.21
CA MET A 119 2.02 -11.91 -6.26
C MET A 119 2.59 -11.59 -4.89
N ILE A 120 3.86 -11.22 -4.85
CA ILE A 120 4.61 -10.93 -3.64
C ILE A 120 4.97 -9.45 -3.65
N LEU A 121 4.44 -8.69 -2.68
CA LEU A 121 4.71 -7.27 -2.50
C LEU A 121 5.57 -7.11 -1.24
N VAL A 122 6.72 -6.45 -1.37
CA VAL A 122 7.68 -6.30 -0.27
C VAL A 122 8.15 -4.86 -0.17
N THR A 123 8.19 -4.36 1.06
CA THR A 123 8.92 -3.14 1.41
C THR A 123 10.01 -3.48 2.42
N ILE A 124 11.17 -2.86 2.25
CA ILE A 124 12.28 -2.89 3.21
C ILE A 124 12.49 -1.47 3.71
N ASP A 125 12.36 -1.28 5.00
CA ASP A 125 12.65 0.00 5.63
C ASP A 125 14.15 0.30 5.61
N GLY A 126 14.52 1.55 5.81
CA GLY A 126 15.92 1.94 5.82
C GLY A 126 16.15 3.41 6.13
N ARG A 127 17.42 3.83 6.05
CA ARG A 127 17.87 5.19 6.41
C ARG A 127 17.53 5.56 7.86
N ASP A 128 17.48 4.56 8.72
CA ASP A 128 17.21 4.69 10.15
C ASP A 128 18.42 4.17 10.94
N SER A 129 18.58 4.63 12.20
CA SER A 129 19.65 4.19 13.09
C SER A 129 19.61 2.68 13.36
N SER A 130 18.42 2.09 13.41
CA SER A 130 18.18 0.67 13.68
C SER A 130 18.25 -0.20 12.43
N PHE A 131 17.97 0.36 11.24
CA PHE A 131 18.01 -0.39 9.97
C PHE A 131 18.35 0.53 8.80
N LYS A 132 19.39 0.14 8.06
CA LYS A 132 19.95 0.95 6.97
C LYS A 132 19.26 0.73 5.63
N GLY A 133 18.47 -0.34 5.51
CA GLY A 133 17.96 -0.85 4.24
C GLY A 133 18.88 -1.90 3.65
N VAL A 134 18.67 -2.27 2.38
CA VAL A 134 19.43 -3.31 1.69
C VAL A 134 19.90 -2.87 0.29
N SER A 135 20.93 -3.53 -0.23
CA SER A 135 21.32 -3.41 -1.65
C SER A 135 20.26 -4.07 -2.54
N GLN A 136 20.28 -3.81 -3.84
CA GLN A 136 19.36 -4.47 -4.79
C GLN A 136 19.64 -5.98 -4.88
N GLU A 137 20.89 -6.39 -4.75
CA GLU A 137 21.29 -7.79 -4.75
C GLU A 137 20.69 -8.55 -3.55
N VAL A 138 20.86 -7.99 -2.35
CA VAL A 138 20.26 -8.55 -1.12
C VAL A 138 18.72 -8.55 -1.22
N PHE A 139 18.14 -7.52 -1.83
CA PHE A 139 16.69 -7.47 -2.04
C PHE A 139 16.21 -8.56 -3.00
N GLY A 140 16.97 -8.83 -4.08
CA GLY A 140 16.73 -9.97 -4.98
C GLY A 140 16.78 -11.31 -4.25
N ALA A 141 17.75 -11.50 -3.34
CA ALA A 141 17.85 -12.71 -2.52
C ALA A 141 16.65 -12.87 -1.58
N ILE A 142 16.21 -11.78 -0.91
CA ILE A 142 15.02 -11.78 -0.07
C ILE A 142 13.77 -12.16 -0.89
N MET A 143 13.59 -11.56 -2.07
CA MET A 143 12.46 -11.88 -2.94
C MET A 143 12.46 -13.35 -3.37
N LYS A 144 13.66 -13.92 -3.66
CA LYS A 144 13.82 -15.35 -3.99
C LYS A 144 13.43 -16.25 -2.81
N GLU A 145 13.86 -15.91 -1.61
CA GLU A 145 13.53 -16.64 -0.37
C GLU A 145 12.03 -16.61 -0.08
N LEU A 146 11.36 -15.48 -0.37
CA LEU A 146 9.91 -15.34 -0.25
C LEU A 146 9.12 -16.07 -1.35
N GLY A 147 9.79 -16.77 -2.27
CA GLY A 147 9.16 -17.60 -3.30
C GLY A 147 8.97 -16.90 -4.66
N ALA A 148 9.49 -15.70 -4.85
CA ALA A 148 9.45 -15.05 -6.15
C ALA A 148 10.32 -15.80 -7.16
N TYR A 149 9.84 -15.90 -8.39
CA TYR A 149 10.58 -16.42 -9.55
C TYR A 149 11.05 -15.29 -10.46
N ASN A 150 10.24 -14.25 -10.58
CA ASN A 150 10.60 -12.97 -11.18
C ASN A 150 10.28 -11.86 -10.23
N ALA A 151 11.14 -10.84 -10.14
CA ALA A 151 10.90 -9.68 -9.27
C ALA A 151 11.49 -8.40 -9.86
N LEU A 152 10.76 -7.32 -9.63
CA LEU A 152 11.09 -5.97 -10.05
C LEU A 152 11.26 -5.06 -8.83
N ASN A 153 12.36 -4.30 -8.78
CA ASN A 153 12.51 -3.21 -7.83
C ASN A 153 11.77 -1.97 -8.35
N LEU A 154 10.86 -1.46 -7.57
CA LEU A 154 10.10 -0.24 -7.83
C LEU A 154 10.83 0.99 -7.29
N ASP A 155 10.18 2.15 -7.32
CA ASP A 155 10.69 3.34 -6.62
C ASP A 155 10.84 3.05 -5.12
N GLY A 156 11.95 3.46 -4.56
CA GLY A 156 12.36 3.16 -3.20
C GLY A 156 12.70 4.42 -2.41
N GLY A 157 13.60 4.28 -1.44
CA GLY A 157 14.02 5.43 -0.62
C GLY A 157 12.86 6.05 0.14
N GLY A 158 12.70 7.37 0.06
CA GLY A 158 11.60 8.09 0.69
C GLY A 158 10.20 7.75 0.17
N SER A 159 10.10 7.15 -1.03
CA SER A 159 8.84 6.70 -1.62
C SER A 159 8.38 5.33 -1.09
N THR A 160 9.25 4.60 -0.37
CA THR A 160 8.91 3.28 0.17
C THR A 160 7.79 3.39 1.20
N THR A 161 6.61 2.95 0.82
CA THR A 161 5.42 2.95 1.69
C THR A 161 4.56 1.73 1.40
N MET A 162 4.16 1.00 2.44
CA MET A 162 3.18 -0.06 2.37
C MET A 162 2.00 0.26 3.28
N ALA A 163 0.82 0.28 2.71
CA ALA A 163 -0.41 0.41 3.46
C ALA A 163 -1.25 -0.84 3.28
N ILE A 164 -1.72 -1.39 4.39
CA ILE A 164 -2.57 -2.58 4.40
C ILE A 164 -3.86 -2.23 5.12
N LYS A 165 -4.97 -2.71 4.60
CA LYS A 165 -6.23 -2.74 5.31
C LYS A 165 -6.32 -4.08 6.05
N PRO A 166 -6.02 -4.12 7.36
CA PRO A 166 -6.12 -5.37 8.11
C PRO A 166 -7.56 -5.87 8.14
N ILE A 167 -7.72 -7.19 8.22
CA ILE A 167 -9.03 -7.78 8.47
C ILE A 167 -9.57 -7.18 9.77
N GLY A 168 -10.70 -6.52 9.69
CA GLY A 168 -11.28 -5.88 10.85
C GLY A 168 -11.21 -4.37 10.86
N GLU A 169 -10.50 -3.78 9.93
CA GLU A 169 -10.36 -2.33 9.84
C GLU A 169 -11.12 -1.78 8.62
N ASP A 170 -11.65 -0.58 8.77
CA ASP A 170 -12.37 0.08 7.67
C ASP A 170 -11.42 0.84 6.73
N LYS A 171 -10.22 1.13 7.22
CA LYS A 171 -9.20 1.92 6.50
C LYS A 171 -7.88 1.19 6.44
N ALA A 172 -7.15 1.43 5.35
CA ALA A 172 -5.76 1.03 5.25
C ALA A 172 -4.89 1.85 6.21
N LYS A 173 -3.87 1.22 6.78
CA LYS A 173 -2.87 1.83 7.66
C LYS A 173 -1.49 1.56 7.10
N VAL A 174 -0.59 2.52 7.20
CA VAL A 174 0.83 2.31 6.88
C VAL A 174 1.40 1.31 7.86
N VAL A 175 2.06 0.28 7.34
CA VAL A 175 2.60 -0.84 8.13
C VAL A 175 4.12 -0.89 8.14
N ASN A 176 4.78 -0.07 7.33
CA ASN A 176 6.23 0.11 7.34
C ASN A 176 6.60 1.47 7.98
N LYS A 177 7.89 1.73 8.16
CA LYS A 177 8.42 3.01 8.67
C LYS A 177 8.99 3.84 7.51
N PRO A 178 8.23 4.83 6.99
CA PRO A 178 8.74 5.71 5.95
C PRO A 178 10.01 6.45 6.40
N SER A 179 11.05 6.45 5.58
CA SER A 179 12.37 6.98 5.95
C SER A 179 12.43 8.50 6.12
N GLU A 180 11.39 9.22 5.75
CA GLU A 180 11.25 10.67 5.91
C GLU A 180 10.32 11.04 7.08
N GLY A 181 9.98 10.05 7.93
CA GLY A 181 9.08 10.25 9.07
C GLY A 181 7.59 10.29 8.71
N SER A 182 7.26 10.53 7.44
CA SER A 182 5.91 10.52 6.90
C SER A 182 5.89 9.97 5.48
N GLN A 183 4.70 9.67 4.98
CA GLN A 183 4.50 9.22 3.59
C GLN A 183 4.85 10.36 2.62
N ARG A 184 5.66 10.06 1.63
CA ARG A 184 5.91 10.97 0.50
C ARG A 184 4.73 10.94 -0.47
N LEU A 185 4.36 12.09 -1.02
CA LEU A 185 3.45 12.16 -2.15
C LEU A 185 4.14 11.55 -3.39
N VAL A 186 3.54 10.52 -3.95
CA VAL A 186 4.01 9.81 -5.14
C VAL A 186 2.97 9.88 -6.24
N VAL A 187 3.41 9.79 -7.49
CA VAL A 187 2.54 9.94 -8.66
C VAL A 187 1.57 8.77 -8.82
N ASN A 188 2.02 7.57 -8.47
CA ASN A 188 1.25 6.33 -8.59
C ASN A 188 1.71 5.28 -7.57
N GLY A 189 0.97 4.20 -7.47
CA GLY A 189 1.28 3.05 -6.63
C GLY A 189 0.61 1.78 -7.14
N VAL A 190 0.96 0.66 -6.56
CA VAL A 190 0.30 -0.63 -6.80
C VAL A 190 -0.75 -0.85 -5.74
N GLY A 191 -1.99 -1.08 -6.15
CA GLY A 191 -3.09 -1.41 -5.26
C GLY A 191 -3.64 -2.81 -5.54
N VAL A 192 -3.88 -3.57 -4.46
CA VAL A 192 -4.63 -4.82 -4.53
C VAL A 192 -6.03 -4.54 -3.99
N VAL A 193 -7.03 -4.80 -4.82
CA VAL A 193 -8.43 -4.52 -4.51
C VAL A 193 -9.22 -5.82 -4.61
N SER A 194 -10.04 -6.11 -3.59
CA SER A 194 -11.01 -7.20 -3.64
C SER A 194 -12.29 -6.71 -4.32
N ASN A 195 -12.72 -7.44 -5.35
CA ASN A 195 -14.03 -7.25 -6.00
C ASN A 195 -15.05 -8.29 -5.53
N ALA A 196 -14.77 -9.01 -4.43
CA ALA A 196 -15.69 -9.98 -3.89
C ALA A 196 -17.02 -9.30 -3.48
N PRO A 197 -18.16 -9.91 -3.82
CA PRO A 197 -19.47 -9.37 -3.44
C PRO A 197 -19.63 -9.34 -1.92
N LYS A 198 -20.47 -8.44 -1.42
CA LYS A 198 -20.87 -8.44 -0.01
C LYS A 198 -21.80 -9.60 0.27
N GLY A 199 -21.48 -10.36 1.31
CA GLY A 199 -22.24 -11.50 1.80
C GLY A 199 -23.01 -11.22 3.09
N GLN A 200 -23.39 -12.31 3.76
CA GLN A 200 -24.03 -12.29 5.10
C GLN A 200 -22.95 -12.39 6.18
N LEU A 201 -23.30 -12.03 7.43
CA LEU A 201 -22.41 -12.20 8.57
C LEU A 201 -21.97 -13.66 8.69
N SER A 202 -20.68 -13.92 8.61
CA SER A 202 -20.07 -15.25 8.66
C SER A 202 -19.28 -15.48 9.94
N TYR A 203 -18.55 -14.48 10.42
CA TYR A 203 -17.74 -14.60 11.63
C TYR A 203 -17.56 -13.26 12.37
N LEU A 204 -17.17 -13.38 13.64
CA LEU A 204 -16.80 -12.24 14.50
C LEU A 204 -15.29 -12.19 14.70
N LYS A 205 -14.72 -10.98 14.63
CA LYS A 205 -13.37 -10.70 15.11
C LYS A 205 -13.48 -9.94 16.43
N ILE A 206 -12.90 -10.52 17.48
CA ILE A 206 -12.89 -9.94 18.82
C ILE A 206 -11.48 -9.49 19.13
N SER A 207 -11.33 -8.29 19.66
CA SER A 207 -10.03 -7.70 19.99
C SER A 207 -10.12 -6.78 21.20
N THR A 208 -8.97 -6.48 21.73
CA THR A 208 -8.75 -5.50 22.81
C THR A 208 -7.39 -4.83 22.58
N ASP A 209 -7.11 -3.75 23.28
CA ASP A 209 -5.87 -2.98 23.20
C ASP A 209 -4.64 -3.72 23.73
N ASP A 210 -4.83 -4.63 24.71
CA ASP A 210 -3.78 -5.47 25.27
C ASP A 210 -4.38 -6.82 25.70
N ASN A 211 -3.66 -7.92 25.52
CA ASN A 211 -4.07 -9.26 25.92
C ASN A 211 -3.72 -9.61 27.38
N LYS A 212 -3.16 -8.65 28.16
CA LYS A 212 -2.89 -8.78 29.58
C LYS A 212 -3.61 -7.71 30.37
N MET A 213 -4.18 -8.06 31.51
CA MET A 213 -4.83 -7.12 32.42
C MET A 213 -4.74 -7.62 33.85
N PHE A 214 -4.89 -6.73 34.82
CA PHE A 214 -4.92 -7.10 36.24
C PHE A 214 -6.35 -7.38 36.71
N VAL A 215 -6.50 -8.19 37.74
CA VAL A 215 -7.79 -8.34 38.44
C VAL A 215 -8.33 -6.97 38.86
N ASN A 216 -9.65 -6.84 38.88
CA ASN A 216 -10.39 -5.62 39.25
C ASN A 216 -10.17 -4.40 38.36
N THR A 217 -9.39 -4.51 37.28
CA THR A 217 -9.34 -3.49 36.22
C THR A 217 -10.39 -3.79 35.15
N SER A 218 -10.75 -2.79 34.34
CA SER A 218 -11.73 -2.96 33.26
C SER A 218 -11.09 -2.75 31.91
N ARG A 219 -11.52 -3.53 30.91
CA ARG A 219 -11.01 -3.45 29.54
C ARG A 219 -12.14 -3.54 28.51
N ASN A 220 -12.08 -2.69 27.49
CA ASN A 220 -13.05 -2.71 26.42
C ASN A 220 -12.78 -3.88 25.47
N ILE A 221 -13.85 -4.60 25.14
CA ILE A 221 -13.86 -5.64 24.13
C ILE A 221 -14.48 -5.05 22.86
N VAL A 222 -13.72 -5.09 21.78
CA VAL A 222 -14.14 -4.61 20.46
C VAL A 222 -14.56 -5.81 19.62
N VAL A 223 -15.79 -5.76 19.10
CA VAL A 223 -16.37 -6.82 18.27
C VAL A 223 -16.64 -6.26 16.87
N LYS A 224 -16.16 -6.93 15.86
CA LYS A 224 -16.40 -6.61 14.45
C LYS A 224 -16.92 -7.83 13.72
N GLY A 225 -17.88 -7.65 12.83
CA GLY A 225 -18.47 -8.72 12.01
C GLY A 225 -17.98 -8.67 10.57
N TYR A 226 -17.88 -9.84 9.98
CA TYR A 226 -17.43 -10.02 8.60
C TYR A 226 -18.25 -11.08 7.89
N ASP A 227 -18.40 -10.91 6.57
CA ASP A 227 -18.84 -11.96 5.69
C ASP A 227 -17.70 -12.94 5.35
N GLU A 228 -17.99 -13.97 4.55
CA GLU A 228 -17.05 -14.97 4.07
C GLU A 228 -15.92 -14.39 3.18
N ASN A 229 -16.15 -13.21 2.61
CA ASN A 229 -15.19 -12.49 1.77
C ASN A 229 -14.40 -11.42 2.53
N HIS A 230 -14.51 -11.42 3.86
CA HIS A 230 -13.90 -10.44 4.77
C HIS A 230 -14.40 -9.00 4.60
N ASN A 231 -15.55 -8.77 3.97
CA ASN A 231 -16.19 -7.47 3.97
C ASN A 231 -16.77 -7.18 5.35
N PRO A 232 -16.60 -5.94 5.87
CA PRO A 232 -17.14 -5.59 7.18
C PRO A 232 -18.67 -5.52 7.16
N ILE A 233 -19.28 -6.12 8.17
CA ILE A 233 -20.73 -6.11 8.42
C ILE A 233 -21.01 -5.25 9.65
N LYS A 234 -21.90 -4.28 9.50
CA LYS A 234 -22.31 -3.44 10.61
C LYS A 234 -23.17 -4.25 11.59
N LEU A 235 -22.73 -4.31 12.84
CA LEU A 235 -23.42 -5.03 13.91
C LEU A 235 -24.21 -4.06 14.79
N ASN A 236 -25.28 -4.57 15.42
CA ASN A 236 -26.03 -3.85 16.43
C ASN A 236 -25.50 -4.24 17.82
N ASN A 237 -24.94 -3.28 18.54
CA ASN A 237 -24.31 -3.51 19.84
C ASN A 237 -25.25 -4.08 20.91
N SER A 238 -26.57 -3.84 20.81
CA SER A 238 -27.56 -4.38 21.76
C SER A 238 -27.79 -5.89 21.63
N SER A 239 -27.31 -6.52 20.57
CA SER A 239 -27.51 -7.94 20.30
C SER A 239 -26.35 -8.84 20.75
N PHE A 240 -25.31 -8.27 21.34
CA PHE A 240 -24.18 -9.06 21.86
C PHE A 240 -24.52 -9.72 23.19
N LYS A 241 -24.13 -10.99 23.30
CA LYS A 241 -24.09 -11.73 24.56
C LYS A 241 -22.64 -12.06 24.88
N PHE A 242 -22.16 -11.57 26.01
CA PHE A 242 -20.79 -11.77 26.48
C PHE A 242 -20.78 -12.85 27.57
N SER A 243 -19.79 -13.73 27.53
CA SER A 243 -19.48 -14.69 28.58
C SER A 243 -17.98 -14.88 28.71
N VAL A 244 -17.52 -15.41 29.81
CA VAL A 244 -16.13 -15.72 30.08
C VAL A 244 -15.97 -17.09 30.70
N GLU A 245 -14.93 -17.79 30.28
CA GLU A 245 -14.47 -19.05 30.84
C GLU A 245 -13.06 -18.94 31.38
N GLY A 246 -12.68 -19.80 32.34
CA GLY A 246 -11.33 -19.87 32.90
C GLY A 246 -11.07 -18.91 34.06
N VAL A 247 -11.79 -17.79 34.17
CA VAL A 247 -11.71 -16.85 35.28
C VAL A 247 -13.09 -16.38 35.72
N LYS A 248 -13.22 -15.83 36.93
CA LYS A 248 -14.43 -15.13 37.36
C LYS A 248 -14.35 -13.66 36.96
N GLY A 249 -15.48 -13.10 36.51
CA GLY A 249 -15.55 -11.69 36.10
C GLY A 249 -16.97 -11.32 35.65
N SER A 250 -17.17 -10.04 35.37
CA SER A 250 -18.45 -9.48 34.91
C SER A 250 -18.26 -8.61 33.69
N PHE A 251 -19.33 -8.41 32.95
CA PHE A 251 -19.40 -7.48 31.82
C PHE A 251 -20.37 -6.35 32.15
N GLU A 252 -19.93 -5.12 31.90
CA GLU A 252 -20.77 -3.94 31.84
C GLU A 252 -20.75 -3.44 30.37
N SER A 253 -21.83 -3.75 29.64
CA SER A 253 -21.86 -3.61 28.18
C SER A 253 -20.71 -4.43 27.55
N ASN A 254 -19.78 -3.76 26.88
CA ASN A 254 -18.59 -4.40 26.28
C ASN A 254 -17.33 -4.28 27.14
N LYS A 255 -17.43 -3.85 28.41
CA LYS A 255 -16.30 -3.78 29.35
C LYS A 255 -16.24 -5.04 30.18
N PHE A 256 -15.12 -5.73 30.11
CA PHE A 256 -14.84 -6.90 30.95
C PHE A 256 -14.06 -6.48 32.20
N LYS A 257 -14.49 -6.99 33.37
CA LYS A 257 -13.84 -6.80 34.67
C LYS A 257 -13.63 -8.15 35.35
N PRO A 258 -12.42 -8.74 35.31
CA PRO A 258 -12.13 -9.99 36.01
C PRO A 258 -11.95 -9.78 37.50
N THR A 259 -12.31 -10.82 38.30
CA THR A 259 -12.12 -10.85 39.76
C THR A 259 -11.14 -11.94 40.22
N THR A 260 -10.76 -12.87 39.34
CA THR A 260 -9.75 -13.88 39.62
C THR A 260 -8.67 -13.89 38.54
N PRO A 261 -7.39 -14.15 38.92
CA PRO A 261 -6.32 -14.27 37.92
C PRO A 261 -6.43 -15.60 37.13
N GLY A 262 -5.79 -15.65 35.97
CA GLY A 262 -5.74 -16.85 35.12
C GLY A 262 -5.87 -16.53 33.63
N LYS A 263 -6.01 -17.58 32.83
CA LYS A 263 -6.36 -17.44 31.40
C LYS A 263 -7.86 -17.29 31.26
N ALA A 264 -8.28 -16.19 30.69
CA ALA A 264 -9.68 -15.90 30.41
C ALA A 264 -9.97 -16.14 28.92
N ASN A 265 -10.96 -16.92 28.59
CA ASN A 265 -11.51 -17.03 27.25
C ASN A 265 -12.83 -16.25 27.22
N ILE A 266 -12.81 -15.04 26.63
CA ILE A 266 -14.01 -14.25 26.41
C ILE A 266 -14.71 -14.74 25.16
N ILE A 267 -15.99 -15.07 25.30
CA ILE A 267 -16.84 -15.56 24.22
C ILE A 267 -17.91 -14.49 23.97
N VAL A 268 -18.07 -14.14 22.70
CA VAL A 268 -19.13 -13.22 22.25
C VAL A 268 -20.04 -13.96 21.28
N ASP A 269 -21.33 -13.93 21.55
CA ASP A 269 -22.37 -14.48 20.68
C ASP A 269 -23.20 -13.32 20.10
N TYR A 270 -23.34 -13.31 18.79
CA TYR A 270 -24.19 -12.40 18.05
C TYR A 270 -25.13 -13.22 17.16
N ASN A 271 -26.36 -13.39 17.60
CA ASN A 271 -27.42 -14.13 16.88
C ASN A 271 -26.98 -15.56 16.48
N GLY A 272 -26.23 -16.25 17.36
CA GLY A 272 -25.73 -17.60 17.12
C GLY A 272 -24.35 -17.69 16.47
N ILE A 273 -23.81 -16.59 15.96
CA ILE A 273 -22.43 -16.54 15.46
C ILE A 273 -21.51 -16.17 16.61
N LYS A 274 -20.57 -17.06 16.91
CA LYS A 274 -19.67 -16.90 18.06
C LYS A 274 -18.26 -16.56 17.63
N GLY A 275 -17.60 -15.75 18.45
CA GLY A 275 -16.16 -15.50 18.38
C GLY A 275 -15.56 -15.51 19.78
N ASN A 276 -14.25 -15.66 19.90
CA ASN A 276 -13.56 -15.70 21.17
C ASN A 276 -12.28 -14.87 21.18
N LEU A 277 -11.85 -14.50 22.38
CA LEU A 277 -10.63 -13.75 22.64
C LEU A 277 -9.98 -14.28 23.93
N GLU A 278 -8.74 -14.72 23.83
CA GLU A 278 -7.95 -15.12 24.98
C GLU A 278 -7.23 -13.93 25.64
N LEU A 279 -7.36 -13.81 26.95
CA LEU A 279 -6.66 -12.82 27.77
C LEU A 279 -5.91 -13.52 28.93
N THR A 280 -4.82 -12.90 29.36
CA THR A 280 -4.15 -13.28 30.60
C THR A 280 -4.50 -12.27 31.68
N VAL A 281 -5.19 -12.74 32.71
CA VAL A 281 -5.51 -11.95 33.89
C VAL A 281 -4.42 -12.17 34.94
N LEU A 282 -3.69 -11.10 35.26
CA LEU A 282 -2.65 -11.09 36.26
C LEU A 282 -3.24 -10.81 37.66
N ASP A 283 -2.58 -11.28 38.71
CA ASP A 283 -2.98 -10.98 40.07
C ASP A 283 -2.80 -9.48 40.38
N ALA A 284 -3.35 -9.03 41.50
CA ALA A 284 -3.17 -7.65 41.97
C ALA A 284 -1.67 -7.35 42.17
N ILE A 285 -1.28 -6.12 41.83
CA ILE A 285 0.07 -5.63 42.12
C ILE A 285 0.21 -5.54 43.65
N LYS A 286 1.14 -6.31 44.21
CA LYS A 286 1.40 -6.32 45.67
C LYS A 286 2.44 -5.29 46.07
N ASP A 287 3.50 -5.14 45.28
CA ASP A 287 4.59 -4.22 45.56
C ASP A 287 5.12 -3.58 44.27
N ILE A 288 5.51 -2.33 44.34
CA ILE A 288 6.21 -1.61 43.30
C ILE A 288 7.56 -1.21 43.83
N THR A 289 8.65 -1.80 43.32
CA THR A 289 10.01 -1.38 43.63
C THR A 289 10.57 -0.57 42.47
N THR A 290 11.23 0.55 42.77
CA THR A 290 11.93 1.36 41.76
C THR A 290 13.44 1.15 41.94
N ASN A 291 14.15 0.99 40.82
CA ASN A 291 15.62 0.89 40.85
C ASN A 291 16.32 2.27 40.82
N ARG A 292 15.56 3.35 41.00
CA ARG A 292 16.11 4.72 41.05
C ARG A 292 15.74 5.39 42.35
N ASP A 293 16.78 5.77 43.09
CA ASP A 293 16.66 6.52 44.34
C ASP A 293 16.40 8.03 44.14
N ASP A 294 16.37 8.50 42.87
CA ASP A 294 16.22 9.92 42.52
C ASP A 294 14.91 10.20 41.82
N PHE A 295 13.82 10.37 42.56
CA PHE A 295 12.69 11.19 42.17
C PHE A 295 12.81 12.55 42.86
N ASN A 296 13.44 13.53 42.20
CA ASN A 296 13.23 14.92 42.58
C ASN A 296 11.86 15.34 41.99
N ILE A 297 10.92 15.65 42.88
CA ILE A 297 9.61 16.27 42.59
C ILE A 297 9.84 17.76 42.32
#